data_6887f951624fe7c369a980927fec2d77
#
_entry.id   6887f951624fe7c369a980927fec2d77
#
_cell.length_a   1.000
_cell.length_b   1.000
_cell.length_c   1.000
_cell.angle_alpha   90.00
_cell.angle_beta   90.00
_cell.angle_gamma   90.00
#
_symmetry.space_group_name_H-M   'P 1'
#
loop_
_entity.id
_entity.type
_entity.pdbx_description
1 polymer ?
#
loop_
_entity_poly.entity_id
_entity_poly.type
_entity_poly.pdbx_seq_one_letter_code
_entity_poly.pdbx_strand_id
1 'polypeptide(L)'
;MVRRLARENDLDLSRIEGSGPAGRIVERDVRAAMESGTAQARADGQQADGAAQASVEAPEQPTSQQAQMQGFQPARIPEPTEAPGTTLVEPTRMMRVIGERMTEAKQHVPHFYATVEVRMDAAMALRKQLNAQLEGEGLKLSVNDFVMKACAVALRNYPNLNALYTTRGIELHEKVDMAMAVALDQGLITPVIRDIASKGLATISRESKDLAARAREGGLKPEEYQGGTFTVSNMGMFGIESFTAIINPPQAAIVAVSSIERRPVYDENGEIVPGNMMKLTLSADHRIANGRDGALYMSEVKRTLENPVLLMV
;
A
#
# COMPACT_ATOMS: atom_id res chain seq x y z
N MET A 1 15.36 -27.14 -6.43
CA MET A 1 16.36 -28.10 -7.00
C MET A 1 15.68 -29.40 -7.41
N VAL A 2 15.13 -30.20 -6.51
CA VAL A 2 14.48 -31.53 -6.77
C VAL A 2 13.46 -31.52 -7.92
N ARG A 3 12.48 -30.60 -7.90
CA ARG A 3 11.45 -30.46 -8.97
C ARG A 3 12.01 -30.09 -10.34
N ARG A 4 13.15 -29.38 -10.39
CA ARG A 4 13.81 -29.03 -11.65
C ARG A 4 14.53 -30.25 -12.22
N LEU A 5 15.29 -30.98 -11.40
CA LEU A 5 15.98 -32.18 -11.81
C LEU A 5 15.02 -33.29 -12.30
N ALA A 6 13.87 -33.45 -11.62
CA ALA A 6 12.85 -34.41 -12.03
C ALA A 6 12.22 -34.04 -13.39
N ARG A 7 11.98 -32.75 -13.63
CA ARG A 7 11.41 -32.25 -14.88
C ARG A 7 12.38 -32.32 -16.07
N GLU A 8 13.67 -32.05 -15.81
CA GLU A 8 14.75 -32.17 -16.82
C GLU A 8 15.03 -33.64 -17.26
N ASN A 9 14.61 -34.63 -16.47
CA ASN A 9 14.84 -36.04 -16.73
C ASN A 9 13.56 -36.90 -16.84
N ASP A 10 12.41 -36.27 -17.00
CA ASP A 10 11.09 -36.90 -17.19
C ASP A 10 10.74 -37.93 -16.10
N LEU A 11 11.03 -37.60 -14.84
CA LEU A 11 10.80 -38.47 -13.70
C LEU A 11 9.50 -38.09 -12.97
N ASP A 12 8.72 -39.13 -12.63
CA ASP A 12 7.52 -38.99 -11.81
C ASP A 12 7.89 -39.01 -10.32
N LEU A 13 7.84 -37.87 -9.67
CA LEU A 13 8.16 -37.70 -8.25
C LEU A 13 7.25 -38.51 -7.31
N SER A 14 6.05 -38.89 -7.74
CA SER A 14 5.14 -39.71 -6.92
C SER A 14 5.63 -41.13 -6.73
N ARG A 15 6.60 -41.59 -7.52
CA ARG A 15 7.21 -42.93 -7.51
C ARG A 15 8.54 -42.96 -6.79
N ILE A 16 9.00 -41.86 -6.24
CA ILE A 16 10.28 -41.73 -5.54
C ILE A 16 10.03 -41.68 -4.04
N GLU A 17 10.53 -42.64 -3.28
CA GLU A 17 10.50 -42.60 -1.83
C GLU A 17 11.49 -41.55 -1.30
N GLY A 18 10.98 -40.60 -0.48
CA GLY A 18 11.80 -39.54 0.08
C GLY A 18 12.57 -39.99 1.32
N SER A 19 13.91 -39.91 1.30
CA SER A 19 14.78 -40.23 2.44
C SER A 19 15.08 -39.08 3.38
N GLY A 20 14.51 -37.87 3.14
CA GLY A 20 14.69 -36.67 3.96
C GLY A 20 13.79 -36.60 5.19
N PRO A 21 13.99 -35.63 6.08
CA PRO A 21 13.17 -35.44 7.27
C PRO A 21 11.67 -35.29 6.93
N ALA A 22 10.83 -36.03 7.65
CA ALA A 22 9.38 -36.14 7.43
C ALA A 22 9.00 -36.68 6.03
N GLY A 23 9.80 -37.63 5.45
CA GLY A 23 9.48 -38.26 4.17
C GLY A 23 9.68 -37.35 2.94
N ARG A 24 10.44 -36.26 3.05
CA ARG A 24 10.71 -35.37 1.92
C ARG A 24 11.69 -36.00 0.92
N ILE A 25 11.37 -35.89 -0.36
CA ILE A 25 12.27 -36.23 -1.43
C ILE A 25 13.42 -35.23 -1.49
N VAL A 26 14.67 -35.71 -1.37
CA VAL A 26 15.88 -34.91 -1.48
C VAL A 26 16.60 -35.21 -2.81
N GLU A 27 17.57 -34.38 -3.17
CA GLU A 27 18.29 -34.50 -4.46
C GLU A 27 18.92 -35.87 -4.67
N ARG A 28 19.41 -36.50 -3.61
CA ARG A 28 19.98 -37.85 -3.60
C ARG A 28 18.97 -38.89 -4.07
N ASP A 29 17.71 -38.79 -3.69
CA ASP A 29 16.66 -39.74 -4.02
C ASP A 29 16.30 -39.65 -5.51
N VAL A 30 16.29 -38.47 -6.07
CA VAL A 30 16.05 -38.22 -7.49
C VAL A 30 17.21 -38.79 -8.32
N ARG A 31 18.46 -38.62 -7.89
CA ARG A 31 19.64 -39.20 -8.58
C ARG A 31 19.65 -40.72 -8.53
N ALA A 32 19.30 -41.30 -7.38
CA ALA A 32 19.19 -42.77 -7.25
C ALA A 32 18.06 -43.32 -8.15
N ALA A 33 16.94 -42.61 -8.27
CA ALA A 33 15.85 -42.99 -9.19
C ALA A 33 16.25 -42.88 -10.67
N MET A 34 17.12 -41.95 -11.03
CA MET A 34 17.71 -41.83 -12.38
C MET A 34 18.62 -43.02 -12.70
N GLU A 35 19.48 -43.42 -11.77
CA GLU A 35 20.41 -44.56 -11.94
C GLU A 35 19.70 -45.93 -11.98
N SER A 36 18.58 -46.05 -11.24
CA SER A 36 17.82 -47.32 -11.17
C SER A 36 16.74 -47.48 -12.24
N GLY A 37 16.43 -46.42 -13.01
CA GLY A 37 15.41 -46.45 -14.07
C GLY A 37 13.97 -46.63 -13.58
N THR A 38 13.73 -46.56 -12.26
CA THR A 38 12.45 -46.91 -11.63
C THR A 38 11.36 -45.85 -11.70
N ALA A 39 11.66 -44.65 -12.20
CA ALA A 39 10.73 -43.49 -12.19
C ALA A 39 10.48 -42.84 -13.55
N GLN A 40 10.78 -43.53 -14.67
CA GLN A 40 10.49 -42.98 -16.00
C GLN A 40 8.99 -43.01 -16.32
N ALA A 41 8.45 -41.93 -16.86
CA ALA A 41 7.09 -41.86 -17.37
C ALA A 41 6.97 -42.77 -18.60
N ARG A 42 6.09 -43.77 -18.56
CA ARG A 42 5.70 -44.53 -19.77
C ARG A 42 4.71 -43.69 -20.56
N ALA A 43 5.06 -43.42 -21.79
CA ALA A 43 4.13 -42.98 -22.81
C ALA A 43 3.28 -44.18 -23.30
N ASP A 44 1.97 -43.90 -23.48
CA ASP A 44 0.96 -44.56 -24.26
C ASP A 44 0.57 -46.04 -24.04
N GLY A 45 -0.72 -46.14 -23.73
CA GLY A 45 -1.79 -46.93 -24.34
C GLY A 45 -1.61 -48.41 -24.61
N GLN A 46 -2.40 -49.25 -23.92
CA GLN A 46 -3.32 -50.20 -24.54
C GLN A 46 -4.10 -50.98 -23.48
N GLN A 47 -5.40 -51.16 -23.76
CA GLN A 47 -6.34 -52.01 -23.05
C GLN A 47 -5.91 -53.51 -23.16
N ALA A 48 -6.12 -54.25 -22.10
CA ALA A 48 -6.46 -55.68 -22.21
C ALA A 48 -7.23 -56.13 -20.95
N ASP A 49 -8.40 -56.68 -21.21
CA ASP A 49 -9.30 -57.42 -20.32
C ASP A 49 -8.66 -58.59 -19.59
N GLY A 50 -9.21 -58.97 -18.44
CA GLY A 50 -8.99 -60.29 -17.88
C GLY A 50 -9.29 -60.42 -16.37
N ALA A 51 -10.46 -60.94 -16.07
CA ALA A 51 -11.03 -61.21 -14.75
C ALA A 51 -10.17 -61.97 -13.75
N ALA A 52 -10.31 -61.64 -12.47
CA ALA A 52 -10.59 -62.59 -11.39
C ALA A 52 -10.94 -61.87 -10.09
N GLN A 53 -12.08 -62.24 -9.53
CA GLN A 53 -12.63 -61.79 -8.26
C GLN A 53 -11.79 -62.31 -7.09
N ALA A 54 -11.48 -61.42 -6.14
CA ALA A 54 -11.32 -61.78 -4.73
C ALA A 54 -11.78 -60.58 -3.91
N SER A 55 -12.93 -60.74 -3.27
CA SER A 55 -13.52 -59.81 -2.31
C SER A 55 -12.68 -59.79 -1.04
N VAL A 56 -12.11 -58.61 -0.73
CA VAL A 56 -11.66 -58.28 0.61
C VAL A 56 -12.29 -56.95 0.94
N GLU A 57 -13.15 -56.97 1.97
CA GLU A 57 -13.80 -55.84 2.56
C GLU A 57 -12.77 -54.74 2.95
N ALA A 58 -12.79 -53.61 2.29
CA ALA A 58 -12.00 -52.45 2.66
C ALA A 58 -12.82 -51.62 3.65
N PRO A 59 -12.21 -51.05 4.71
CA PRO A 59 -12.91 -50.18 5.62
C PRO A 59 -13.37 -48.89 4.88
N GLU A 60 -14.61 -48.52 5.12
CA GLU A 60 -15.23 -47.32 4.56
C GLU A 60 -14.34 -46.09 4.81
N GLN A 61 -13.81 -45.53 3.72
CA GLN A 61 -13.24 -44.19 3.74
C GLN A 61 -14.37 -43.20 3.95
N PRO A 62 -14.22 -42.22 4.86
CA PRO A 62 -15.21 -41.19 5.00
C PRO A 62 -15.31 -40.43 3.65
N THR A 63 -16.51 -40.44 3.09
CA THR A 63 -16.88 -39.64 1.91
C THR A 63 -16.30 -38.25 2.04
N SER A 64 -15.45 -37.88 1.10
CA SER A 64 -15.01 -36.49 0.93
C SER A 64 -16.25 -35.63 0.75
N GLN A 65 -16.74 -35.05 1.86
CA GLN A 65 -17.59 -33.88 1.76
C GLN A 65 -16.77 -32.85 0.98
N GLN A 66 -17.17 -32.65 -0.25
CA GLN A 66 -16.79 -31.46 -1.00
C GLN A 66 -17.08 -30.28 -0.07
N ALA A 67 -16.02 -29.74 0.54
CA ALA A 67 -16.06 -28.45 1.15
C ALA A 67 -16.46 -27.50 0.03
N GLN A 68 -17.75 -27.26 -0.12
CA GLN A 68 -18.23 -26.13 -0.90
C GLN A 68 -17.49 -24.94 -0.31
N MET A 69 -16.60 -24.35 -1.10
CA MET A 69 -16.06 -23.03 -0.82
C MET A 69 -17.29 -22.14 -0.70
N GLN A 70 -17.76 -21.97 0.54
CA GLN A 70 -18.75 -20.95 0.85
C GLN A 70 -18.07 -19.65 0.42
N GLY A 71 -18.54 -19.09 -0.68
CA GLY A 71 -18.08 -17.82 -1.17
C GLY A 71 -18.12 -16.84 0.01
N PHE A 72 -17.08 -16.04 0.16
CA PHE A 72 -16.98 -15.01 1.19
C PHE A 72 -18.27 -14.19 1.17
N GLN A 73 -19.15 -14.46 2.13
CA GLN A 73 -20.35 -13.64 2.33
C GLN A 73 -19.87 -12.37 3.01
N PRO A 74 -20.13 -11.19 2.44
CA PRO A 74 -19.83 -9.93 3.11
C PRO A 74 -20.49 -9.95 4.49
N ALA A 75 -19.75 -9.51 5.50
CA ALA A 75 -20.28 -9.43 6.87
C ALA A 75 -21.62 -8.69 6.85
N ARG A 76 -22.69 -9.35 7.30
CA ARG A 76 -24.01 -8.71 7.39
C ARG A 76 -23.92 -7.58 8.39
N ILE A 77 -24.32 -6.39 7.96
CA ILE A 77 -24.51 -5.25 8.85
C ILE A 77 -25.67 -5.65 9.78
N PRO A 78 -25.46 -5.66 11.12
CA PRO A 78 -26.52 -6.06 12.06
C PRO A 78 -27.66 -5.05 12.06
N GLU A 79 -28.86 -5.54 12.36
CA GLU A 79 -29.98 -4.66 12.62
C GLU A 79 -29.77 -3.85 13.91
N PRO A 80 -30.32 -2.62 13.98
CA PRO A 80 -30.20 -1.78 15.17
C PRO A 80 -30.77 -2.46 16.42
N THR A 81 -30.07 -2.31 17.55
CA THR A 81 -30.57 -2.75 18.85
C THR A 81 -31.36 -1.62 19.52
N GLU A 82 -32.62 -1.86 19.85
CA GLU A 82 -33.44 -0.95 20.65
C GLU A 82 -33.19 -1.17 22.17
N ALA A 83 -31.92 -0.97 22.60
CA ALA A 83 -31.56 -1.12 24.02
C ALA A 83 -31.70 0.23 24.76
N PRO A 84 -32.05 0.24 26.05
CA PRO A 84 -32.07 1.45 26.85
C PRO A 84 -30.72 2.18 26.82
N GLY A 85 -30.73 3.49 26.51
CA GLY A 85 -29.51 4.30 26.43
C GLY A 85 -28.84 4.28 25.09
N THR A 86 -29.38 3.61 24.06
CA THR A 86 -28.88 3.70 22.67
C THR A 86 -29.61 4.81 21.92
N THR A 87 -28.86 5.54 21.08
CA THR A 87 -29.43 6.53 20.16
C THR A 87 -29.07 6.13 18.74
N LEU A 88 -30.04 5.89 17.89
CA LEU A 88 -29.84 5.65 16.48
C LEU A 88 -29.61 6.99 15.76
N VAL A 89 -28.47 7.13 15.13
CA VAL A 89 -28.14 8.30 14.33
C VAL A 89 -28.02 7.90 12.87
N GLU A 90 -28.81 8.51 12.00
CA GLU A 90 -28.69 8.26 10.56
C GLU A 90 -27.40 8.89 10.01
N PRO A 91 -26.58 8.12 9.27
CA PRO A 91 -25.40 8.68 8.64
C PRO A 91 -25.78 9.70 7.56
N THR A 92 -25.04 10.80 7.50
CA THR A 92 -25.20 11.79 6.43
C THR A 92 -24.92 11.17 5.05
N ARG A 93 -25.38 11.82 3.98
CA ARG A 93 -25.06 11.37 2.61
C ARG A 93 -23.56 11.25 2.38
N MET A 94 -22.77 12.19 2.90
CA MET A 94 -21.30 12.18 2.81
C MET A 94 -20.72 10.97 3.53
N MET A 95 -21.14 10.68 4.76
CA MET A 95 -20.69 9.52 5.53
C MET A 95 -20.99 8.20 4.81
N ARG A 96 -22.15 8.07 4.20
CA ARG A 96 -22.51 6.88 3.40
C ARG A 96 -21.59 6.67 2.22
N VAL A 97 -21.38 7.73 1.41
CA VAL A 97 -20.49 7.67 0.23
C VAL A 97 -19.05 7.35 0.62
N ILE A 98 -18.55 7.96 1.69
CA ILE A 98 -17.19 7.66 2.20
C ILE A 98 -17.12 6.22 2.69
N GLY A 99 -18.11 5.77 3.46
CA GLY A 99 -18.18 4.39 3.98
C GLY A 99 -18.17 3.35 2.87
N GLU A 100 -19.00 3.53 1.84
CA GLU A 100 -19.05 2.66 0.66
C GLU A 100 -17.69 2.60 -0.05
N ARG A 101 -17.09 3.76 -0.37
CA ARG A 101 -15.78 3.84 -1.05
C ARG A 101 -14.66 3.21 -0.24
N MET A 102 -14.60 3.45 1.07
CA MET A 102 -13.54 2.90 1.93
C MET A 102 -13.73 1.39 2.13
N THR A 103 -14.96 0.92 2.20
CA THR A 103 -15.27 -0.52 2.24
C THR A 103 -14.83 -1.19 0.94
N GLU A 104 -15.20 -0.63 -0.21
CA GLU A 104 -14.78 -1.13 -1.52
C GLU A 104 -13.25 -1.16 -1.64
N ALA A 105 -12.57 -0.08 -1.23
CA ALA A 105 -11.11 -0.03 -1.23
C ALA A 105 -10.49 -1.14 -0.39
N LYS A 106 -11.00 -1.37 0.83
CA LYS A 106 -10.46 -2.41 1.72
C LYS A 106 -10.75 -3.83 1.26
N GLN A 107 -11.85 -4.05 0.56
CA GLN A 107 -12.22 -5.38 0.04
C GLN A 107 -11.48 -5.74 -1.24
N HIS A 108 -11.22 -4.76 -2.11
CA HIS A 108 -10.76 -5.02 -3.48
C HIS A 108 -9.32 -4.58 -3.76
N VAL A 109 -8.73 -3.75 -2.91
CA VAL A 109 -7.34 -3.30 -3.08
C VAL A 109 -6.44 -4.03 -2.09
N PRO A 110 -5.52 -4.91 -2.55
CA PRO A 110 -4.56 -5.57 -1.67
C PRO A 110 -3.48 -4.58 -1.23
N HIS A 111 -3.71 -3.91 -0.10
CA HIS A 111 -2.78 -2.93 0.44
C HIS A 111 -1.52 -3.60 0.98
N PHE A 112 -0.36 -3.04 0.65
CA PHE A 112 0.85 -3.22 1.45
C PHE A 112 1.31 -1.89 2.02
N TYR A 113 2.12 -1.94 3.07
CA TYR A 113 2.52 -0.77 3.83
C TYR A 113 4.04 -0.70 3.96
N ALA A 114 4.61 0.49 3.80
CA ALA A 114 6.03 0.76 4.03
C ALA A 114 6.17 2.03 4.86
N THR A 115 6.83 1.93 6.02
CA THR A 115 7.05 3.07 6.91
C THR A 115 8.53 3.42 6.95
N VAL A 116 8.82 4.72 6.86
CA VAL A 116 10.16 5.27 7.09
C VAL A 116 10.10 6.31 8.20
N GLU A 117 11.17 6.40 8.96
CA GLU A 117 11.40 7.48 9.91
C GLU A 117 12.35 8.50 9.28
N VAL A 118 11.97 9.77 9.34
CA VAL A 118 12.63 10.90 8.67
C VAL A 118 13.11 11.88 9.72
N ARG A 119 14.37 12.31 9.63
CA ARG A 119 14.93 13.40 10.47
C ARG A 119 14.58 14.75 9.82
N MET A 120 13.71 15.50 10.48
CA MET A 120 13.13 16.75 9.94
C MET A 120 13.94 18.00 10.29
N ASP A 121 15.05 17.90 10.99
CA ASP A 121 15.81 19.07 11.47
C ASP A 121 16.22 20.02 10.33
N ALA A 122 16.78 19.48 9.24
CA ALA A 122 17.19 20.25 8.08
C ALA A 122 16.00 20.89 7.35
N ALA A 123 14.90 20.16 7.15
CA ALA A 123 13.67 20.67 6.53
C ALA A 123 13.04 21.79 7.37
N MET A 124 13.01 21.62 8.70
CA MET A 124 12.50 22.65 9.61
C MET A 124 13.38 23.90 9.64
N ALA A 125 14.70 23.76 9.60
CA ALA A 125 15.64 24.87 9.52
C ALA A 125 15.46 25.67 8.22
N LEU A 126 15.42 24.97 7.06
CA LEU A 126 15.18 25.62 5.77
C LEU A 126 13.81 26.31 5.73
N ARG A 127 12.75 25.63 6.23
CA ARG A 127 11.41 26.25 6.33
C ARG A 127 11.42 27.52 7.14
N LYS A 128 12.12 27.54 8.30
CA LYS A 128 12.27 28.73 9.15
C LYS A 128 12.95 29.87 8.40
N GLN A 129 14.03 29.59 7.69
CA GLN A 129 14.77 30.57 6.90
C GLN A 129 13.91 31.14 5.76
N LEU A 130 13.25 30.28 4.98
CA LEU A 130 12.36 30.72 3.89
C LEU A 130 11.18 31.53 4.41
N ASN A 131 10.56 31.14 5.53
CA ASN A 131 9.46 31.88 6.12
C ASN A 131 9.85 33.26 6.61
N ALA A 132 11.07 33.44 7.12
CA ALA A 132 11.57 34.76 7.48
C ALA A 132 11.74 35.69 6.25
N GLN A 133 12.11 35.15 5.10
CA GLN A 133 12.23 35.91 3.85
C GLN A 133 10.88 36.18 3.20
N LEU A 134 9.90 35.31 3.38
CA LEU A 134 8.55 35.42 2.79
C LEU A 134 7.56 36.22 3.69
N GLU A 135 7.98 36.66 4.86
CA GLU A 135 7.10 37.36 5.81
C GLU A 135 6.45 38.61 5.19
N GLY A 136 7.23 39.37 4.41
CA GLY A 136 6.74 40.58 3.70
C GLY A 136 5.73 40.27 2.58
N GLU A 137 5.65 39.03 2.10
CA GLU A 137 4.69 38.57 1.09
C GLU A 137 3.40 37.99 1.71
N GLY A 138 3.31 37.90 3.04
CA GLY A 138 2.18 37.29 3.74
C GLY A 138 2.10 35.77 3.53
N LEU A 139 3.17 35.15 3.04
CA LEU A 139 3.25 33.74 2.77
C LEU A 139 4.01 32.99 3.88
N LYS A 140 3.45 31.87 4.35
CA LYS A 140 4.06 31.03 5.37
C LYS A 140 4.02 29.57 4.94
N LEU A 141 5.18 29.00 4.65
CA LEU A 141 5.33 27.59 4.28
C LEU A 141 5.03 26.67 5.48
N SER A 142 4.29 25.62 5.25
CA SER A 142 4.00 24.56 6.22
C SER A 142 4.94 23.36 6.03
N VAL A 143 5.03 22.47 7.03
CA VAL A 143 5.72 21.19 6.88
C VAL A 143 5.05 20.34 5.79
N ASN A 144 3.72 20.42 5.70
CA ASN A 144 2.97 19.67 4.69
C ASN A 144 3.35 20.05 3.25
N ASP A 145 3.67 21.31 2.98
CA ASP A 145 4.11 21.75 1.65
C ASP A 145 5.44 21.07 1.26
N PHE A 146 6.36 20.91 2.22
CA PHE A 146 7.62 20.18 2.02
C PHE A 146 7.39 18.70 1.76
N VAL A 147 6.51 18.07 2.55
CA VAL A 147 6.19 16.64 2.39
C VAL A 147 5.52 16.41 1.03
N MET A 148 4.51 17.19 0.67
CA MET A 148 3.84 17.06 -0.63
C MET A 148 4.81 17.25 -1.79
N LYS A 149 5.70 18.24 -1.72
CA LYS A 149 6.73 18.46 -2.75
C LYS A 149 7.71 17.28 -2.82
N ALA A 150 8.17 16.75 -1.68
CA ALA A 150 9.07 15.61 -1.63
C ALA A 150 8.42 14.36 -2.25
N CYS A 151 7.17 14.07 -1.88
CA CYS A 151 6.40 12.99 -2.48
C CYS A 151 6.26 13.16 -4.00
N ALA A 152 5.94 14.36 -4.46
CA ALA A 152 5.74 14.65 -5.88
C ALA A 152 7.02 14.52 -6.72
N VAL A 153 8.14 15.00 -6.19
CA VAL A 153 9.45 14.87 -6.87
C VAL A 153 9.85 13.40 -6.96
N ALA A 154 9.69 12.64 -5.88
CA ALA A 154 10.00 11.21 -5.87
C ALA A 154 9.11 10.43 -6.86
N LEU A 155 7.82 10.75 -7.01
CA LEU A 155 6.90 10.06 -7.92
C LEU A 155 7.35 10.09 -9.39
N ARG A 156 8.14 11.07 -9.81
CA ARG A 156 8.72 11.10 -11.17
C ARG A 156 9.59 9.88 -11.49
N ASN A 157 10.25 9.32 -10.46
CA ASN A 157 11.13 8.16 -10.59
C ASN A 157 10.38 6.83 -10.36
N TYR A 158 9.14 6.88 -9.86
CA TYR A 158 8.32 5.72 -9.51
C TYR A 158 6.92 5.83 -10.10
N PRO A 159 6.77 5.77 -11.44
CA PRO A 159 5.50 6.01 -12.13
C PRO A 159 4.40 5.01 -11.74
N ASN A 160 4.76 3.79 -11.32
CA ASN A 160 3.80 2.80 -10.83
C ASN A 160 3.04 3.25 -9.59
N LEU A 161 3.58 4.19 -8.81
CA LEU A 161 2.89 4.78 -7.66
C LEU A 161 2.06 6.01 -8.04
N ASN A 162 2.31 6.62 -9.22
CA ASN A 162 1.51 7.68 -9.81
C ASN A 162 0.59 7.13 -10.91
N ALA A 163 -0.23 6.15 -10.53
CA ALA A 163 -1.03 5.36 -11.44
C ALA A 163 -2.44 5.12 -10.92
N LEU A 164 -3.34 4.73 -11.82
CA LEU A 164 -4.70 4.31 -11.50
C LEU A 164 -4.91 2.85 -11.94
N TYR A 165 -5.60 2.06 -11.10
CA TYR A 165 -6.02 0.73 -11.48
C TYR A 165 -7.41 0.79 -12.12
N THR A 166 -7.50 0.44 -13.40
CA THR A 166 -8.73 0.53 -14.18
C THR A 166 -9.18 -0.83 -14.72
N THR A 167 -10.40 -0.94 -15.20
CA THR A 167 -10.93 -2.17 -15.83
C THR A 167 -10.19 -2.56 -17.11
N ARG A 168 -9.43 -1.64 -17.71
CA ARG A 168 -8.65 -1.87 -18.94
C ARG A 168 -7.17 -2.08 -18.70
N GLY A 169 -6.69 -1.90 -17.46
CA GLY A 169 -5.30 -2.04 -17.08
C GLY A 169 -4.81 -0.92 -16.16
N ILE A 170 -3.49 -0.81 -16.03
CA ILE A 170 -2.84 0.22 -15.22
C ILE A 170 -2.63 1.47 -16.09
N GLU A 171 -3.16 2.59 -15.64
CA GLU A 171 -3.02 3.90 -16.29
C GLU A 171 -1.95 4.70 -15.55
N LEU A 172 -0.79 4.90 -16.20
CA LEU A 172 0.32 5.68 -15.69
C LEU A 172 0.15 7.15 -16.03
N HIS A 173 0.43 8.05 -15.08
CA HIS A 173 0.32 9.49 -15.27
C HIS A 173 1.69 10.16 -15.27
N GLU A 174 1.95 11.01 -16.25
CA GLU A 174 3.17 11.83 -16.30
C GLU A 174 3.14 12.97 -15.27
N LYS A 175 1.97 13.60 -15.14
CA LYS A 175 1.74 14.67 -14.16
C LYS A 175 1.32 14.09 -12.83
N VAL A 176 1.80 14.70 -11.76
CA VAL A 176 1.41 14.35 -10.40
C VAL A 176 0.31 15.30 -9.95
N ASP A 177 -0.93 14.84 -10.00
CA ASP A 177 -2.10 15.54 -9.48
C ASP A 177 -2.36 15.08 -8.05
N MET A 178 -1.82 15.82 -7.09
CA MET A 178 -1.77 15.40 -5.69
C MET A 178 -2.99 15.84 -4.91
N ALA A 179 -3.75 14.89 -4.42
CA ALA A 179 -4.84 15.11 -3.50
C ALA A 179 -4.32 15.30 -2.07
N MET A 180 -4.89 16.25 -1.36
CA MET A 180 -4.58 16.55 0.04
C MET A 180 -5.81 16.30 0.90
N ALA A 181 -5.71 15.41 1.90
CA ALA A 181 -6.83 15.13 2.81
C ALA A 181 -7.11 16.33 3.71
N VAL A 182 -8.31 16.88 3.64
CA VAL A 182 -8.82 18.00 4.48
C VAL A 182 -9.99 17.50 5.31
N ALA A 183 -9.82 17.52 6.64
CA ALA A 183 -10.88 17.18 7.57
C ALA A 183 -11.96 18.27 7.59
N LEU A 184 -13.22 17.84 7.59
CA LEU A 184 -14.42 18.64 7.76
C LEU A 184 -15.18 18.13 8.99
N ASP A 185 -16.11 18.91 9.53
CA ASP A 185 -16.93 18.51 10.69
C ASP A 185 -17.73 17.23 10.44
N GLN A 186 -18.14 16.97 9.20
CA GLN A 186 -18.98 15.82 8.83
C GLN A 186 -18.26 14.79 7.96
N GLY A 187 -16.92 14.83 7.87
CA GLY A 187 -16.17 13.88 7.05
C GLY A 187 -14.84 14.41 6.54
N LEU A 188 -14.50 14.06 5.31
CA LEU A 188 -13.22 14.38 4.70
C LEU A 188 -13.43 14.68 3.21
N ILE A 189 -12.70 15.67 2.69
CA ILE A 189 -12.61 15.94 1.25
C ILE A 189 -11.15 16.00 0.83
N THR A 190 -10.87 15.68 -0.43
CA THR A 190 -9.50 15.58 -0.95
C THR A 190 -9.27 16.54 -2.13
N PRO A 191 -9.14 17.88 -1.89
CA PRO A 191 -8.79 18.80 -2.96
C PRO A 191 -7.45 18.43 -3.61
N VAL A 192 -7.31 18.76 -4.90
CA VAL A 192 -6.21 18.31 -5.76
C VAL A 192 -5.37 19.52 -6.21
N ILE A 193 -4.09 19.47 -5.92
CA ILE A 193 -3.09 20.38 -6.51
C ILE A 193 -2.60 19.76 -7.81
N ARG A 194 -2.93 20.39 -8.94
CA ARG A 194 -2.58 19.87 -10.26
C ARG A 194 -1.09 20.04 -10.54
N ASP A 195 -0.48 19.04 -11.18
CA ASP A 195 0.91 19.06 -11.61
C ASP A 195 1.87 19.62 -10.54
N ILE A 196 1.71 19.14 -9.30
CA ILE A 196 2.44 19.65 -8.13
C ILE A 196 3.97 19.50 -8.27
N ALA A 197 4.42 18.49 -9.03
CA ALA A 197 5.84 18.24 -9.22
C ALA A 197 6.57 19.38 -9.96
N SER A 198 5.87 20.13 -10.83
CA SER A 198 6.42 21.29 -11.55
C SER A 198 6.40 22.58 -10.72
N LYS A 199 5.68 22.61 -9.59
CA LYS A 199 5.45 23.82 -8.80
C LYS A 199 6.50 24.03 -7.72
N GLY A 200 6.88 25.29 -7.48
CA GLY A 200 7.70 25.67 -6.33
C GLY A 200 6.92 25.66 -5.01
N LEU A 201 7.62 25.58 -3.89
CA LEU A 201 7.04 25.54 -2.54
C LEU A 201 6.07 26.71 -2.26
N ALA A 202 6.38 27.93 -2.75
CA ALA A 202 5.53 29.09 -2.57
C ALA A 202 4.16 28.92 -3.26
N THR A 203 4.13 28.40 -4.48
CA THR A 203 2.89 28.13 -5.23
C THR A 203 2.09 27.01 -4.55
N ILE A 204 2.76 25.93 -4.16
CA ILE A 204 2.12 24.83 -3.43
C ILE A 204 1.46 25.34 -2.14
N SER A 205 2.16 26.19 -1.37
CA SER A 205 1.63 26.74 -0.13
C SER A 205 0.41 27.67 -0.34
N ARG A 206 0.40 28.47 -1.43
CA ARG A 206 -0.77 29.31 -1.75
C ARG A 206 -1.97 28.45 -2.15
N GLU A 207 -1.77 27.51 -3.08
CA GLU A 207 -2.84 26.62 -3.56
C GLU A 207 -3.39 25.71 -2.45
N SER A 208 -2.52 25.11 -1.64
CA SER A 208 -2.94 24.22 -0.56
C SER A 208 -3.79 24.94 0.48
N LYS A 209 -3.44 26.18 0.83
CA LYS A 209 -4.21 26.99 1.78
C LYS A 209 -5.54 27.46 1.22
N ASP A 210 -5.55 27.95 -0.03
CA ASP A 210 -6.78 28.35 -0.70
C ASP A 210 -7.76 27.18 -0.80
N LEU A 211 -7.30 26.05 -1.33
CA LEU A 211 -8.11 24.84 -1.45
C LEU A 211 -8.62 24.35 -0.08
N ALA A 212 -7.77 24.35 0.96
CA ALA A 212 -8.17 23.93 2.30
C ALA A 212 -9.19 24.90 2.95
N ALA A 213 -9.07 26.20 2.73
CA ALA A 213 -10.03 27.18 3.21
C ALA A 213 -11.39 26.99 2.54
N ARG A 214 -11.41 26.97 1.21
CA ARG A 214 -12.65 26.76 0.44
C ARG A 214 -13.28 25.38 0.67
N ALA A 215 -12.46 24.35 0.95
CA ALA A 215 -12.97 23.04 1.35
C ALA A 215 -13.84 23.11 2.62
N ARG A 216 -13.38 23.83 3.65
CA ARG A 216 -14.11 23.98 4.92
C ARG A 216 -15.39 24.80 4.77
N GLU A 217 -15.40 25.75 3.84
CA GLU A 217 -16.54 26.61 3.53
C GLU A 217 -17.53 25.96 2.55
N GLY A 218 -17.22 24.76 2.03
CA GLY A 218 -18.05 24.09 1.02
C GLY A 218 -17.99 24.73 -0.37
N GLY A 219 -16.96 25.56 -0.63
CA GLY A 219 -16.80 26.35 -1.86
C GLY A 219 -15.97 25.67 -2.95
N LEU A 220 -15.65 24.37 -2.85
CA LEU A 220 -14.90 23.66 -3.88
C LEU A 220 -15.81 23.23 -5.04
N LYS A 221 -15.29 23.35 -6.25
CA LYS A 221 -15.93 22.81 -7.46
C LYS A 221 -15.55 21.33 -7.61
N PRO A 222 -16.39 20.51 -8.29
CA PRO A 222 -16.10 19.08 -8.51
C PRO A 222 -14.72 18.81 -9.12
N GLU A 223 -14.28 19.65 -10.05
CA GLU A 223 -12.99 19.53 -10.74
C GLU A 223 -11.79 19.72 -9.80
N GLU A 224 -12.01 20.34 -8.64
CA GLU A 224 -10.96 20.64 -7.67
C GLU A 224 -10.70 19.51 -6.67
N TYR A 225 -11.59 18.51 -6.58
CA TYR A 225 -11.42 17.35 -5.71
C TYR A 225 -11.55 15.98 -6.43
N GLN A 226 -11.66 16.00 -7.76
CA GLN A 226 -11.69 14.79 -8.58
C GLN A 226 -10.42 14.68 -9.42
N GLY A 227 -10.07 13.47 -9.87
CA GLY A 227 -8.97 13.22 -10.80
C GLY A 227 -7.57 13.37 -10.20
N GLY A 228 -7.42 13.26 -8.89
CA GLY A 228 -6.10 13.14 -8.26
C GLY A 228 -5.46 11.77 -8.56
N THR A 229 -4.13 11.74 -8.74
CA THR A 229 -3.37 10.52 -9.04
C THR A 229 -2.67 9.93 -7.83
N PHE A 230 -2.49 10.74 -6.78
CA PHE A 230 -1.84 10.36 -5.52
C PHE A 230 -2.43 11.17 -4.36
N THR A 231 -2.42 10.63 -3.15
CA THR A 231 -2.95 11.32 -1.97
C THR A 231 -1.91 11.45 -0.86
N VAL A 232 -1.94 12.60 -0.17
CA VAL A 232 -1.24 12.80 1.11
C VAL A 232 -2.27 13.07 2.20
N SER A 233 -2.22 12.29 3.27
CA SER A 233 -3.07 12.44 4.47
C SER A 233 -2.20 12.81 5.67
N ASN A 234 -2.43 13.99 6.25
CA ASN A 234 -1.63 14.49 7.35
C ASN A 234 -2.45 14.57 8.64
N MET A 235 -2.05 13.80 9.65
CA MET A 235 -2.59 13.82 11.01
C MET A 235 -1.57 14.28 12.06
N GLY A 236 -0.46 14.88 11.63
CA GLY A 236 0.61 15.32 12.53
C GLY A 236 0.16 16.38 13.55
N MET A 237 -0.87 17.18 13.24
CA MET A 237 -1.43 18.16 14.15
C MET A 237 -2.17 17.54 15.35
N PHE A 238 -2.51 16.27 15.28
CA PHE A 238 -3.24 15.54 16.33
C PHE A 238 -2.34 14.73 17.26
N GLY A 239 -1.01 14.84 17.12
CA GLY A 239 -0.07 14.09 17.95
C GLY A 239 -0.01 12.59 17.63
N ILE A 240 -0.38 12.19 16.41
CA ILE A 240 -0.38 10.78 15.99
C ILE A 240 1.04 10.35 15.63
N GLU A 241 1.54 9.33 16.33
CA GLU A 241 2.89 8.77 16.14
C GLU A 241 3.04 8.06 14.78
N SER A 242 2.05 7.30 14.38
CA SER A 242 2.01 6.62 13.08
C SER A 242 0.59 6.14 12.78
N PHE A 243 0.22 6.07 11.51
CA PHE A 243 -1.02 5.46 11.06
C PHE A 243 -0.90 4.97 9.61
N THR A 244 -1.82 4.12 9.21
CA THR A 244 -1.96 3.65 7.83
C THR A 244 -3.24 4.23 7.24
N ALA A 245 -3.13 4.91 6.12
CA ALA A 245 -4.29 5.45 5.41
C ALA A 245 -4.88 4.39 4.45
N ILE A 246 -6.19 4.45 4.24
CA ILE A 246 -6.86 3.67 3.19
C ILE A 246 -6.62 4.39 1.86
N ILE A 247 -6.21 3.65 0.83
CA ILE A 247 -6.04 4.19 -0.52
C ILE A 247 -7.38 4.77 -1.01
N ASN A 248 -7.33 5.91 -1.66
CA ASN A 248 -8.51 6.53 -2.30
C ASN A 248 -8.65 6.01 -3.74
N PRO A 249 -9.54 5.04 -4.01
CA PRO A 249 -9.65 4.48 -5.35
C PRO A 249 -10.04 5.55 -6.38
N PRO A 250 -9.53 5.44 -7.62
CA PRO A 250 -8.74 4.36 -8.23
C PRO A 250 -7.21 4.54 -8.12
N GLN A 251 -6.71 5.43 -7.25
CA GLN A 251 -5.29 5.73 -7.07
C GLN A 251 -4.50 4.50 -6.61
N ALA A 252 -3.22 4.45 -7.02
CA ALA A 252 -2.29 3.38 -6.65
C ALA A 252 -1.81 3.49 -5.20
N ALA A 253 -1.73 4.70 -4.63
CA ALA A 253 -1.08 4.88 -3.34
C ALA A 253 -1.51 6.16 -2.59
N ILE A 254 -1.22 6.17 -1.29
CA ILE A 254 -1.40 7.29 -0.37
C ILE A 254 -0.27 7.29 0.65
N VAL A 255 0.22 8.48 1.02
CA VAL A 255 1.17 8.67 2.14
C VAL A 255 0.47 9.26 3.35
N ALA A 256 0.61 8.60 4.47
CA ALA A 256 0.20 9.04 5.79
C ALA A 256 1.36 9.78 6.47
N VAL A 257 1.08 10.99 6.97
CA VAL A 257 2.07 11.88 7.61
C VAL A 257 1.76 11.99 9.10
N SER A 258 2.68 11.57 9.94
CA SER A 258 2.56 11.62 11.40
C SER A 258 3.02 12.95 12.01
N SER A 259 2.93 13.05 13.34
CA SER A 259 3.49 14.18 14.09
C SER A 259 5.02 14.20 14.02
N ILE A 260 5.58 15.41 14.17
CA ILE A 260 7.00 15.58 14.43
C ILE A 260 7.22 15.53 15.94
N GLU A 261 8.04 14.59 16.40
CA GLU A 261 8.37 14.41 17.79
C GLU A 261 9.85 14.63 18.04
N ARG A 262 10.20 15.30 19.13
CA ARG A 262 11.59 15.46 19.55
C ARG A 262 12.02 14.23 20.32
N ARG A 263 13.02 13.51 19.77
CA ARG A 263 13.55 12.27 20.34
C ARG A 263 15.08 12.31 20.44
N PRO A 264 15.70 11.55 21.35
CA PRO A 264 17.13 11.31 21.32
C PRO A 264 17.47 10.47 20.08
N VAL A 265 18.44 10.93 19.31
CA VAL A 265 18.97 10.23 18.11
C VAL A 265 20.48 10.26 18.14
N TYR A 266 21.13 9.32 17.46
CA TYR A 266 22.57 9.38 17.27
C TYR A 266 22.91 10.33 16.12
N ASP A 267 23.94 11.17 16.31
CA ASP A 267 24.55 11.95 15.25
C ASP A 267 25.60 11.13 14.49
N GLU A 268 26.28 11.77 13.51
CA GLU A 268 27.33 11.13 12.68
C GLU A 268 28.56 10.69 13.51
N ASN A 269 28.77 11.27 14.68
CA ASN A 269 29.86 10.93 15.60
C ASN A 269 29.48 9.84 16.60
N GLY A 270 28.23 9.39 16.60
CA GLY A 270 27.67 8.43 17.56
C GLY A 270 27.23 9.04 18.89
N GLU A 271 27.17 10.38 18.99
CA GLU A 271 26.71 11.09 20.17
C GLU A 271 25.16 11.19 20.18
N ILE A 272 24.58 11.12 21.38
CA ILE A 272 23.13 11.27 21.55
C ILE A 272 22.77 12.74 21.51
N VAL A 273 22.03 13.13 20.49
CA VAL A 273 21.53 14.50 20.28
C VAL A 273 20.00 14.52 20.14
N PRO A 274 19.34 15.64 20.47
CA PRO A 274 17.91 15.76 20.19
C PRO A 274 17.68 15.90 18.69
N GLY A 275 16.78 15.09 18.11
CA GLY A 275 16.35 15.17 16.71
C GLY A 275 14.83 15.30 16.58
N ASN A 276 14.37 16.03 15.60
CA ASN A 276 12.95 16.11 15.24
C ASN A 276 12.62 14.97 14.25
N MET A 277 11.89 13.97 14.71
CA MET A 277 11.61 12.75 13.97
C MET A 277 10.15 12.72 13.54
N MET A 278 9.91 12.27 12.31
CA MET A 278 8.57 12.12 11.73
C MET A 278 8.46 10.77 11.03
N LYS A 279 7.37 10.04 11.24
CA LYS A 279 7.09 8.83 10.47
C LYS A 279 6.21 9.15 9.26
N LEU A 280 6.58 8.56 8.13
CA LEU A 280 5.78 8.56 6.92
C LEU A 280 5.45 7.11 6.58
N THR A 281 4.18 6.82 6.32
CA THR A 281 3.72 5.48 5.94
C THR A 281 3.04 5.53 4.58
N LEU A 282 3.61 4.81 3.63
CA LEU A 282 3.00 4.54 2.34
C LEU A 282 1.99 3.39 2.49
N SER A 283 0.78 3.57 1.96
CA SER A 283 -0.12 2.47 1.62
C SER A 283 -0.17 2.39 0.10
N ALA A 284 0.09 1.23 -0.49
CA ALA A 284 0.10 1.06 -1.94
C ALA A 284 -0.63 -0.21 -2.38
N ASP A 285 -1.19 -0.17 -3.59
CA ASP A 285 -1.89 -1.27 -4.23
C ASP A 285 -0.90 -2.29 -4.79
N HIS A 286 -0.89 -3.51 -4.20
CA HIS A 286 0.07 -4.55 -4.59
C HIS A 286 -0.19 -5.15 -5.99
N ARG A 287 -1.29 -4.78 -6.64
CA ARG A 287 -1.57 -5.12 -8.05
C ARG A 287 -0.79 -4.24 -9.02
N ILE A 288 -0.38 -3.03 -8.59
CA ILE A 288 0.30 -2.02 -9.40
C ILE A 288 1.79 -1.93 -9.05
N ALA A 289 2.09 -1.87 -7.76
CA ALA A 289 3.45 -1.71 -7.25
C ALA A 289 3.81 -2.85 -6.30
N ASN A 290 5.07 -3.19 -6.24
CA ASN A 290 5.59 -4.20 -5.32
C ASN A 290 6.32 -3.56 -4.13
N GLY A 291 6.72 -4.40 -3.16
CA GLY A 291 7.38 -3.93 -1.93
C GLY A 291 8.71 -3.21 -2.21
N ARG A 292 9.45 -3.59 -3.27
CA ARG A 292 10.68 -2.91 -3.69
C ARG A 292 10.40 -1.49 -4.17
N ASP A 293 9.38 -1.32 -5.02
CA ASP A 293 9.01 0.00 -5.56
C ASP A 293 8.61 0.95 -4.42
N GLY A 294 7.78 0.47 -3.49
CA GLY A 294 7.38 1.23 -2.30
C GLY A 294 8.57 1.60 -1.40
N ALA A 295 9.49 0.65 -1.15
CA ALA A 295 10.66 0.90 -0.31
C ALA A 295 11.61 1.93 -0.93
N LEU A 296 11.90 1.83 -2.22
CA LEU A 296 12.76 2.77 -2.94
C LEU A 296 12.13 4.17 -3.00
N TYR A 297 10.83 4.25 -3.30
CA TYR A 297 10.08 5.51 -3.27
C TYR A 297 10.16 6.18 -1.89
N MET A 298 9.88 5.45 -0.81
CA MET A 298 9.92 6.00 0.55
C MET A 298 11.34 6.40 0.97
N SER A 299 12.37 5.67 0.51
CA SER A 299 13.77 6.06 0.72
C SER A 299 14.12 7.36 -0.01
N GLU A 300 13.58 7.57 -1.22
CA GLU A 300 13.76 8.82 -1.96
C GLU A 300 13.05 10.01 -1.30
N VAL A 301 11.81 9.82 -0.84
CA VAL A 301 11.07 10.83 -0.06
C VAL A 301 11.83 11.20 1.22
N LYS A 302 12.32 10.19 1.96
CA LYS A 302 13.16 10.39 3.15
C LYS A 302 14.41 11.21 2.81
N ARG A 303 15.19 10.78 1.80
CA ARG A 303 16.41 11.46 1.34
C ARG A 303 16.14 12.93 1.01
N THR A 304 15.03 13.19 0.32
CA THR A 304 14.65 14.55 -0.12
C THR A 304 14.27 15.45 1.05
N LEU A 305 13.58 14.92 2.07
CA LEU A 305 13.21 15.68 3.27
C LEU A 305 14.40 15.90 4.20
N GLU A 306 15.31 14.94 4.32
CA GLU A 306 16.55 15.07 5.09
C GLU A 306 17.58 15.99 4.39
N ASN A 307 17.46 16.17 3.06
CA ASN A 307 18.27 17.07 2.25
C ASN A 307 17.37 18.04 1.48
N PRO A 308 16.69 18.99 2.14
CA PRO A 308 15.57 19.74 1.57
C PRO A 308 15.97 20.72 0.46
N VAL A 309 17.27 20.98 0.22
CA VAL A 309 17.75 21.71 -0.95
C VAL A 309 17.33 21.00 -2.26
N LEU A 310 17.18 19.67 -2.23
CA LEU A 310 16.71 18.89 -3.38
C LEU A 310 15.26 19.22 -3.80
N LEU A 311 14.50 19.89 -2.93
CA LEU A 311 13.14 20.37 -3.26
C LEU A 311 13.14 21.61 -4.17
N MET A 312 14.30 22.26 -4.29
CA MET A 312 14.48 23.51 -5.02
C MET A 312 14.98 23.29 -6.45
N VAL A 313 15.39 22.05 -6.77
CA VAL A 313 15.97 21.64 -8.07
C VAL A 313 14.94 20.79 -8.91
#